data_18589091f11fb00903d7940da89ad50c
#
_entry.id   18589091f11fb00903d7940da89ad50c
#
_cell.length_a   1.000
_cell.length_b   1.000
_cell.length_c   1.000
_cell.angle_alpha   90.00
_cell.angle_beta   90.00
_cell.angle_gamma   90.00
#
_symmetry.space_group_name_H-M   'P 1'
#
loop_
_entity.id
_entity.type
_entity.pdbx_description
1 polymer ?
#
loop_
_entity_poly.entity_id
_entity_poly.type
_entity_poly.pdbx_seq_one_letter_code
_entity_poly.pdbx_strand_id
1 'polypeptide(L)'
;MIKNNVFSKAAITGLLLIAVSLWMMAAGKVATSEIWMPDGFKVPILALEFGSSVAEIQKIVISISANANANILFATQIDMLFAVIYSLFLFFALRAIYTITNLNQYKWLALLPILIMAADIAENFQIVNALGNFEINLWVLKIATWIKWLGLAVAFTAVGRFLITTGRYFDKVLALSTYVTIPLGVWAMFAHNGINEVFAMLFYLLFPLTIIYAWFPGVKKKG
;
A
#
# COMPACT_ATOMS: atom_id res chain seq x y z
N MET A 1 6.11 -22.60 -17.85
CA MET A 1 5.79 -22.53 -16.40
C MET A 1 4.61 -21.60 -16.08
N ILE A 2 4.46 -20.44 -16.71
CA ILE A 2 3.38 -19.46 -16.39
C ILE A 2 1.97 -19.92 -16.85
N LYS A 3 1.88 -20.68 -17.97
CA LYS A 3 0.61 -21.02 -18.63
C LYS A 3 -0.39 -21.83 -17.77
N ASN A 4 0.08 -22.56 -16.76
CA ASN A 4 -0.73 -23.37 -15.84
C ASN A 4 -0.80 -22.79 -14.41
N ASN A 5 -0.24 -21.60 -14.18
CA ASN A 5 -0.26 -20.95 -12.87
C ASN A 5 -1.55 -20.12 -12.74
N VAL A 6 -2.38 -20.44 -11.75
CA VAL A 6 -3.61 -19.69 -11.46
C VAL A 6 -3.32 -18.23 -11.11
N PHE A 7 -2.14 -17.95 -10.51
CA PHE A 7 -1.68 -16.62 -10.14
C PHE A 7 -0.94 -15.88 -11.25
N SER A 8 -0.92 -16.38 -12.52
CA SER A 8 -0.13 -15.78 -13.60
C SER A 8 -0.40 -14.28 -13.82
N LYS A 9 -1.66 -13.85 -13.75
CA LYS A 9 -2.02 -12.44 -13.90
C LYS A 9 -1.49 -11.61 -12.73
N ALA A 10 -1.60 -12.11 -11.48
CA ALA A 10 -1.01 -11.46 -10.32
C ALA A 10 0.52 -11.41 -10.41
N ALA A 11 1.18 -12.49 -10.86
CA ALA A 11 2.62 -12.51 -11.04
C ALA A 11 3.10 -11.44 -12.05
N ILE A 12 2.41 -11.30 -13.19
CA ILE A 12 2.75 -10.30 -14.22
C ILE A 12 2.53 -8.87 -13.69
N THR A 13 1.37 -8.60 -13.07
CA THR A 13 1.11 -7.28 -12.46
C THR A 13 2.06 -6.99 -11.30
N GLY A 14 2.52 -8.02 -10.58
CA GLY A 14 3.54 -7.90 -9.55
C GLY A 14 4.91 -7.44 -10.10
N LEU A 15 5.32 -7.87 -11.30
CA LEU A 15 6.53 -7.35 -11.95
C LEU A 15 6.39 -5.87 -12.31
N LEU A 16 5.23 -5.48 -12.85
CA LEU A 16 4.95 -4.08 -13.14
C LEU A 16 4.98 -3.24 -11.85
N LEU A 17 4.45 -3.80 -10.75
CA LEU A 17 4.47 -3.16 -9.44
C LEU A 17 5.91 -2.90 -8.97
N ILE A 18 6.80 -3.88 -9.08
CA ILE A 18 8.22 -3.72 -8.75
C ILE A 18 8.85 -2.62 -9.62
N ALA A 19 8.62 -2.62 -10.92
CA ALA A 19 9.19 -1.63 -11.84
C ALA A 19 8.75 -0.20 -11.47
N VAL A 20 7.46 0.01 -11.20
CA VAL A 20 6.94 1.33 -10.80
C VAL A 20 7.40 1.73 -9.41
N SER A 21 7.53 0.78 -8.45
CA SER A 21 8.12 1.05 -7.14
C SER A 21 9.55 1.58 -7.26
N LEU A 22 10.39 0.92 -8.08
CA LEU A 22 11.77 1.35 -8.29
C LEU A 22 11.83 2.74 -8.96
N TRP A 23 10.93 3.01 -9.89
CA TRP A 23 10.84 4.33 -10.52
C TRP A 23 10.44 5.40 -9.51
N MET A 24 9.39 5.16 -8.70
CA MET A 24 8.93 6.06 -7.65
C MET A 24 10.04 6.33 -6.61
N MET A 25 10.76 5.30 -6.17
CA MET A 25 11.90 5.44 -5.26
C MET A 25 13.04 6.28 -5.86
N ALA A 26 13.29 6.15 -7.15
CA ALA A 26 14.32 6.94 -7.84
C ALA A 26 13.90 8.42 -7.98
N ALA A 27 12.61 8.66 -8.26
CA ALA A 27 12.03 9.99 -8.43
C ALA A 27 11.91 10.74 -7.09
N GLY A 28 11.52 10.05 -6.01
CA GLY A 28 11.25 10.63 -4.70
C GLY A 28 12.48 10.80 -3.80
N LYS A 29 13.70 10.72 -4.34
CA LYS A 29 14.91 10.93 -3.54
C LYS A 29 14.99 12.36 -3.01
N VAL A 30 14.91 12.49 -1.69
CA VAL A 30 14.95 13.77 -0.98
C VAL A 30 15.88 13.64 0.23
N ALA A 31 16.69 14.68 0.48
CA ALA A 31 17.41 14.81 1.74
C ALA A 31 16.40 15.17 2.83
N THR A 32 16.17 14.27 3.78
CA THR A 32 15.15 14.44 4.83
C THR A 32 15.65 15.20 6.05
N SER A 33 16.97 15.43 6.17
CA SER A 33 17.58 16.04 7.33
C SER A 33 17.14 17.48 7.62
N GLU A 34 16.63 18.18 6.61
CA GLU A 34 16.19 19.58 6.71
C GLU A 34 14.66 19.72 6.78
N ILE A 35 13.91 18.62 6.61
CA ILE A 35 12.45 18.64 6.62
C ILE A 35 11.96 18.46 8.05
N TRP A 36 11.15 19.41 8.52
CA TRP A 36 10.46 19.23 9.80
C TRP A 36 9.41 18.11 9.68
N MET A 37 9.44 17.17 10.60
CA MET A 37 8.48 16.07 10.68
C MET A 37 7.94 15.94 12.10
N PRO A 38 6.69 15.45 12.26
CA PRO A 38 6.15 15.09 13.56
C PRO A 38 6.99 14.00 14.25
N ASP A 39 6.86 13.88 15.56
CA ASP A 39 7.61 12.93 16.37
C ASP A 39 7.48 11.49 15.86
N GLY A 40 8.63 10.87 15.61
CA GLY A 40 8.74 9.48 15.19
C GLY A 40 8.58 9.24 13.69
N PHE A 41 8.19 10.24 12.88
CA PHE A 41 8.19 10.12 11.43
C PHE A 41 9.58 10.40 10.83
N LYS A 42 9.92 9.64 9.77
CA LYS A 42 11.18 9.76 9.02
C LYS A 42 10.95 9.92 7.52
N VAL A 43 9.76 9.56 7.04
CA VAL A 43 9.38 9.59 5.63
C VAL A 43 8.39 10.73 5.39
N PRO A 44 8.78 11.80 4.67
CA PRO A 44 7.96 13.01 4.50
C PRO A 44 6.57 12.72 3.92
N ILE A 45 6.46 11.81 2.94
CA ILE A 45 5.18 11.47 2.34
C ILE A 45 4.23 10.83 3.35
N LEU A 46 4.72 9.93 4.20
CA LEU A 46 3.92 9.31 5.26
C LEU A 46 3.52 10.32 6.34
N ALA A 47 4.40 11.29 6.66
CA ALA A 47 4.05 12.38 7.58
C ALA A 47 2.93 13.27 7.01
N LEU A 48 2.88 13.48 5.68
CA LEU A 48 1.77 14.19 5.01
C LEU A 48 0.49 13.37 5.01
N GLU A 49 0.55 12.07 4.67
CA GLU A 49 -0.61 11.15 4.65
C GLU A 49 -1.30 11.06 6.02
N PHE A 50 -0.52 10.90 7.08
CA PHE A 50 -1.04 10.76 8.45
C PHE A 50 -1.16 12.09 9.20
N GLY A 51 -1.03 13.23 8.54
CA GLY A 51 -1.10 14.55 9.16
C GLY A 51 -2.33 14.76 10.04
N SER A 52 -2.13 15.23 11.27
CA SER A 52 -3.19 15.38 12.26
C SER A 52 -4.04 16.64 12.07
N SER A 53 -3.44 17.70 11.51
CA SER A 53 -4.07 19.00 11.32
C SER A 53 -3.54 19.70 10.06
N VAL A 54 -4.31 20.66 9.56
CA VAL A 54 -3.88 21.52 8.44
C VAL A 54 -2.60 22.27 8.78
N ALA A 55 -2.48 22.79 10.02
CA ALA A 55 -1.29 23.51 10.47
C ALA A 55 -0.02 22.63 10.48
N GLU A 56 -0.17 21.37 10.86
CA GLU A 56 0.93 20.40 10.82
C GLU A 56 1.39 20.12 9.39
N ILE A 57 0.44 19.83 8.48
CA ILE A 57 0.74 19.59 7.07
C ILE A 57 1.42 20.81 6.44
N GLN A 58 0.91 22.03 6.70
CA GLN A 58 1.51 23.27 6.23
C GLN A 58 2.94 23.44 6.76
N LYS A 59 3.18 23.11 8.03
CA LYS A 59 4.52 23.17 8.62
C LYS A 59 5.50 22.21 7.94
N ILE A 60 5.06 20.98 7.62
CA ILE A 60 5.85 20.04 6.81
C ILE A 60 6.16 20.67 5.45
N VAL A 61 5.14 21.09 4.70
CA VAL A 61 5.28 21.63 3.34
C VAL A 61 6.20 22.85 3.29
N ILE A 62 6.08 23.79 4.24
CA ILE A 62 6.93 24.99 4.31
C ILE A 62 8.39 24.62 4.57
N SER A 63 8.65 23.55 5.30
CA SER A 63 10.02 23.09 5.59
C SER A 63 10.71 22.39 4.40
N ILE A 64 9.96 22.00 3.37
CA ILE A 64 10.49 21.32 2.20
C ILE A 64 11.12 22.34 1.25
N SER A 65 12.38 22.14 0.88
CA SER A 65 13.02 22.97 -0.14
C SER A 65 12.34 22.83 -1.51
N ALA A 66 12.48 23.86 -2.39
CA ALA A 66 11.83 23.84 -3.71
C ALA A 66 12.19 22.60 -4.55
N ASN A 67 13.45 22.16 -4.53
CA ASN A 67 13.89 20.96 -5.25
C ASN A 67 13.31 19.69 -4.66
N ALA A 68 13.26 19.58 -3.33
CA ALA A 68 12.67 18.45 -2.63
C ALA A 68 11.16 18.38 -2.89
N ASN A 69 10.47 19.52 -2.90
CA ASN A 69 9.05 19.63 -3.21
C ASN A 69 8.74 19.10 -4.63
N ALA A 70 9.52 19.52 -5.64
CA ALA A 70 9.36 19.02 -7.01
C ALA A 70 9.52 17.50 -7.10
N ASN A 71 10.49 16.92 -6.38
CA ASN A 71 10.71 15.48 -6.36
C ASN A 71 9.57 14.73 -5.65
N ILE A 72 9.10 15.21 -4.50
CA ILE A 72 7.96 14.62 -3.78
C ILE A 72 6.70 14.70 -4.64
N LEU A 73 6.43 15.86 -5.25
CA LEU A 73 5.28 16.06 -6.14
C LEU A 73 5.30 15.06 -7.30
N PHE A 74 6.44 14.92 -7.97
CA PHE A 74 6.59 13.98 -9.07
C PHE A 74 6.44 12.52 -8.60
N ALA A 75 7.01 12.14 -7.46
CA ALA A 75 6.84 10.82 -6.88
C ALA A 75 5.36 10.53 -6.52
N THR A 76 4.63 11.51 -5.98
CA THR A 76 3.19 11.41 -5.68
C THR A 76 2.35 11.20 -6.95
N GLN A 77 2.74 11.82 -8.08
CA GLN A 77 2.09 11.58 -9.36
C GLN A 77 2.34 10.15 -9.87
N ILE A 78 3.55 9.62 -9.69
CA ILE A 78 3.86 8.21 -10.01
C ILE A 78 3.09 7.27 -9.07
N ASP A 79 2.88 7.65 -7.82
CA ASP A 79 2.14 6.86 -6.83
C ASP A 79 0.67 6.66 -7.23
N MET A 80 0.04 7.59 -7.95
CA MET A 80 -1.29 7.35 -8.54
C MET A 80 -1.28 6.18 -9.54
N LEU A 81 -0.22 6.03 -10.35
CA LEU A 81 -0.05 4.87 -11.22
C LEU A 81 0.25 3.60 -10.41
N PHE A 82 1.06 3.72 -9.36
CA PHE A 82 1.35 2.63 -8.44
C PHE A 82 0.08 2.11 -7.78
N ALA A 83 -0.84 3.01 -7.37
CA ALA A 83 -2.15 2.68 -6.81
C ALA A 83 -2.99 1.80 -7.75
N VAL A 84 -3.01 2.11 -9.03
CA VAL A 84 -3.70 1.30 -10.05
C VAL A 84 -3.07 -0.09 -10.15
N ILE A 85 -1.74 -0.16 -10.23
CA ILE A 85 -1.03 -1.43 -10.48
C ILE A 85 -1.10 -2.36 -9.27
N TYR A 86 -0.91 -1.86 -8.04
CA TYR A 86 -1.03 -2.73 -6.86
C TYR A 86 -2.47 -3.21 -6.64
N SER A 87 -3.44 -2.38 -6.99
CA SER A 87 -4.85 -2.78 -6.90
C SER A 87 -5.19 -3.87 -7.90
N LEU A 88 -4.67 -3.80 -9.12
CA LEU A 88 -4.78 -4.88 -10.11
C LEU A 88 -4.08 -6.16 -9.62
N PHE A 89 -2.90 -6.03 -9.01
CA PHE A 89 -2.20 -7.16 -8.41
C PHE A 89 -3.05 -7.87 -7.35
N LEU A 90 -3.57 -7.12 -6.38
CA LEU A 90 -4.43 -7.66 -5.31
C LEU A 90 -5.74 -8.23 -5.86
N PHE A 91 -6.36 -7.55 -6.83
CA PHE A 91 -7.56 -8.05 -7.51
C PHE A 91 -7.30 -9.42 -8.13
N PHE A 92 -6.24 -9.57 -8.93
CA PHE A 92 -5.91 -10.84 -9.56
C PHE A 92 -5.48 -11.91 -8.56
N ALA A 93 -4.79 -11.55 -7.48
CA ALA A 93 -4.44 -12.49 -6.42
C ALA A 93 -5.69 -13.04 -5.71
N LEU A 94 -6.62 -12.18 -5.30
CA LEU A 94 -7.88 -12.58 -4.66
C LEU A 94 -8.79 -13.36 -5.61
N ARG A 95 -8.83 -13.01 -6.90
CA ARG A 95 -9.54 -13.79 -7.93
C ARG A 95 -8.93 -15.17 -8.16
N ALA A 96 -7.61 -15.29 -8.11
CA ALA A 96 -6.93 -16.59 -8.18
C ALA A 96 -7.29 -17.46 -6.97
N ILE A 97 -7.30 -16.89 -5.76
CA ILE A 97 -7.71 -17.58 -4.54
C ILE A 97 -9.18 -18.03 -4.65
N TYR A 98 -10.07 -17.17 -5.16
CA TYR A 98 -11.45 -17.56 -5.42
C TYR A 98 -11.53 -18.77 -6.35
N THR A 99 -10.76 -18.78 -7.44
CA THR A 99 -10.76 -19.89 -8.43
C THR A 99 -10.31 -21.22 -7.80
N ILE A 100 -9.40 -21.17 -6.81
CA ILE A 100 -8.89 -22.36 -6.12
C ILE A 100 -9.87 -22.84 -5.04
N THR A 101 -10.41 -21.93 -4.25
CA THR A 101 -11.20 -22.25 -3.05
C THR A 101 -12.69 -22.36 -3.31
N ASN A 102 -13.18 -21.72 -4.37
CA ASN A 102 -14.60 -21.52 -4.69
C ASN A 102 -15.41 -20.87 -3.56
N LEU A 103 -14.76 -20.13 -2.66
CA LEU A 103 -15.40 -19.44 -1.54
C LEU A 103 -15.87 -18.05 -1.95
N ASN A 104 -17.17 -17.80 -1.92
CA ASN A 104 -17.80 -16.55 -2.36
C ASN A 104 -17.22 -15.29 -1.68
N GLN A 105 -16.71 -15.40 -0.45
CA GLN A 105 -16.06 -14.29 0.23
C GLN A 105 -14.91 -13.70 -0.59
N TYR A 106 -14.08 -14.52 -1.26
CA TYR A 106 -12.98 -14.03 -2.10
C TYR A 106 -13.45 -13.37 -3.39
N LYS A 107 -14.64 -13.72 -3.90
CA LYS A 107 -15.26 -13.03 -5.02
C LYS A 107 -15.56 -11.58 -4.67
N TRP A 108 -16.12 -11.33 -3.48
CA TRP A 108 -16.44 -9.99 -3.01
C TRP A 108 -15.20 -9.23 -2.55
N LEU A 109 -14.29 -9.89 -1.83
CA LEU A 109 -13.02 -9.28 -1.42
C LEU A 109 -12.15 -8.84 -2.60
N ALA A 110 -12.28 -9.47 -3.77
CA ALA A 110 -11.61 -9.03 -4.98
C ALA A 110 -12.07 -7.66 -5.49
N LEU A 111 -13.19 -7.11 -5.02
CA LEU A 111 -13.62 -5.75 -5.35
C LEU A 111 -13.01 -4.70 -4.42
N LEU A 112 -12.55 -5.10 -3.24
CA LEU A 112 -11.94 -4.18 -2.26
C LEU A 112 -10.75 -3.38 -2.83
N PRO A 113 -9.83 -3.95 -3.64
CA PRO A 113 -8.75 -3.18 -4.27
C PRO A 113 -9.21 -1.99 -5.11
N ILE A 114 -10.43 -2.01 -5.67
CA ILE A 114 -10.98 -0.87 -6.43
C ILE A 114 -11.26 0.30 -5.48
N LEU A 115 -11.81 0.02 -4.30
CA LEU A 115 -12.04 1.04 -3.28
C LEU A 115 -10.72 1.58 -2.73
N ILE A 116 -9.73 0.70 -2.49
CA ILE A 116 -8.39 1.09 -2.04
C ILE A 116 -7.74 2.02 -3.05
N MET A 117 -7.79 1.69 -4.35
CA MET A 117 -7.27 2.51 -5.44
C MET A 117 -7.92 3.90 -5.47
N ALA A 118 -9.24 3.96 -5.38
CA ALA A 118 -9.96 5.23 -5.40
C ALA A 118 -9.59 6.10 -4.19
N ALA A 119 -9.43 5.50 -3.02
CA ALA A 119 -9.01 6.18 -1.81
C ALA A 119 -7.57 6.71 -1.93
N ASP A 120 -6.64 5.90 -2.41
CA ASP A 120 -5.24 6.29 -2.60
C ASP A 120 -5.10 7.44 -3.61
N ILE A 121 -5.80 7.37 -4.73
CA ILE A 121 -5.84 8.48 -5.70
C ILE A 121 -6.41 9.76 -5.06
N ALA A 122 -7.50 9.66 -4.29
CA ALA A 122 -8.09 10.81 -3.60
C ALA A 122 -7.13 11.41 -2.57
N GLU A 123 -6.41 10.59 -1.81
CA GLU A 123 -5.35 11.00 -0.89
C GLU A 123 -4.22 11.72 -1.61
N ASN A 124 -3.70 11.14 -2.69
CA ASN A 124 -2.63 11.72 -3.49
C ASN A 124 -3.02 13.07 -4.09
N PHE A 125 -4.27 13.27 -4.50
CA PHE A 125 -4.77 14.59 -4.93
C PHE A 125 -4.70 15.63 -3.80
N GLN A 126 -5.02 15.25 -2.55
CA GLN A 126 -4.90 16.17 -1.41
C GLN A 126 -3.44 16.56 -1.14
N ILE A 127 -2.52 15.59 -1.25
CA ILE A 127 -1.09 15.83 -1.06
C ILE A 127 -0.54 16.74 -2.18
N VAL A 128 -0.90 16.50 -3.44
CA VAL A 128 -0.53 17.35 -4.58
C VAL A 128 -1.02 18.79 -4.37
N ASN A 129 -2.26 18.97 -3.92
CA ASN A 129 -2.81 20.31 -3.63
C ASN A 129 -2.06 20.99 -2.47
N ALA A 130 -1.74 20.24 -1.40
CA ALA A 130 -0.98 20.77 -0.28
C ALA A 130 0.44 21.22 -0.69
N LEU A 131 1.14 20.42 -1.51
CA LEU A 131 2.48 20.71 -2.01
C LEU A 131 2.51 21.85 -3.04
N GLY A 132 1.46 22.00 -3.85
CA GLY A 132 1.38 23.01 -4.90
C GLY A 132 0.84 24.35 -4.44
N ASN A 133 -0.25 24.36 -3.69
CA ASN A 133 -1.03 25.58 -3.39
C ASN A 133 -1.27 25.80 -1.88
N PHE A 134 -0.74 24.98 -1.00
CA PHE A 134 -1.04 24.94 0.43
C PHE A 134 -2.52 24.70 0.76
N GLU A 135 -3.30 24.19 -0.21
CA GLU A 135 -4.71 23.87 -0.05
C GLU A 135 -4.87 22.38 0.27
N ILE A 136 -5.66 22.08 1.28
CA ILE A 136 -5.93 20.69 1.67
C ILE A 136 -7.30 20.55 2.32
N ASN A 137 -8.04 19.52 1.92
CA ASN A 137 -9.20 19.06 2.65
C ASN A 137 -8.80 17.93 3.58
N LEU A 138 -8.54 18.26 4.86
CA LEU A 138 -8.05 17.31 5.86
C LEU A 138 -9.01 16.13 6.08
N TRP A 139 -10.34 16.32 5.96
CA TRP A 139 -11.30 15.24 6.10
C TRP A 139 -11.18 14.22 4.97
N VAL A 140 -11.07 14.70 3.73
CA VAL A 140 -10.88 13.83 2.57
C VAL A 140 -9.57 13.08 2.71
N LEU A 141 -8.48 13.78 3.07
CA LEU A 141 -7.18 13.14 3.28
C LEU A 141 -7.30 12.00 4.31
N LYS A 142 -7.77 12.29 5.52
CA LYS A 142 -7.86 11.31 6.61
C LYS A 142 -8.73 10.10 6.25
N ILE A 143 -9.91 10.33 5.68
CA ILE A 143 -10.80 9.24 5.29
C ILE A 143 -10.14 8.39 4.20
N ALA A 144 -9.56 9.00 3.19
CA ALA A 144 -8.89 8.31 2.10
C ALA A 144 -7.69 7.50 2.61
N THR A 145 -6.81 8.09 3.42
CA THR A 145 -5.67 7.42 4.06
C THR A 145 -6.12 6.17 4.82
N TRP A 146 -7.14 6.27 5.67
CA TRP A 146 -7.57 5.11 6.46
C TRP A 146 -8.31 4.05 5.63
N ILE A 147 -9.09 4.43 4.61
CA ILE A 147 -9.67 3.46 3.66
C ILE A 147 -8.56 2.71 2.92
N LYS A 148 -7.52 3.41 2.44
CA LYS A 148 -6.36 2.79 1.79
C LYS A 148 -5.69 1.79 2.72
N TRP A 149 -5.18 2.24 3.86
CA TRP A 149 -4.33 1.42 4.72
C TRP A 149 -5.06 0.28 5.42
N LEU A 150 -6.28 0.51 5.95
CA LEU A 150 -7.08 -0.57 6.53
C LEU A 150 -7.64 -1.52 5.45
N GLY A 151 -7.97 -0.99 4.29
CA GLY A 151 -8.35 -1.80 3.14
C GLY A 151 -7.22 -2.76 2.71
N LEU A 152 -5.98 -2.27 2.64
CA LEU A 152 -4.80 -3.10 2.40
C LEU A 152 -4.63 -4.17 3.49
N ALA A 153 -4.79 -3.80 4.77
CA ALA A 153 -4.71 -4.76 5.89
C ALA A 153 -5.73 -5.89 5.74
N VAL A 154 -6.98 -5.56 5.38
CA VAL A 154 -8.03 -6.56 5.13
C VAL A 154 -7.70 -7.43 3.92
N ALA A 155 -7.25 -6.84 2.81
CA ALA A 155 -6.90 -7.58 1.59
C ALA A 155 -5.75 -8.57 1.84
N PHE A 156 -4.68 -8.12 2.51
CA PHE A 156 -3.56 -9.00 2.86
C PHE A 156 -3.93 -10.07 3.88
N THR A 157 -4.76 -9.75 4.88
CA THR A 157 -5.28 -10.76 5.83
C THR A 157 -6.11 -11.82 5.12
N ALA A 158 -6.89 -11.45 4.10
CA ALA A 158 -7.63 -12.42 3.28
C ALA A 158 -6.67 -13.34 2.48
N VAL A 159 -5.58 -12.80 1.93
CA VAL A 159 -4.51 -13.60 1.32
C VAL A 159 -3.87 -14.52 2.37
N GLY A 160 -3.52 -14.01 3.55
CA GLY A 160 -2.95 -14.79 4.65
C GLY A 160 -3.83 -15.95 5.09
N ARG A 161 -5.14 -15.76 5.18
CA ARG A 161 -6.10 -16.82 5.49
C ARG A 161 -6.03 -17.98 4.48
N PHE A 162 -5.85 -17.67 3.21
CA PHE A 162 -5.64 -18.70 2.19
C PHE A 162 -4.27 -19.38 2.35
N LEU A 163 -3.19 -18.61 2.60
CA LEU A 163 -1.84 -19.12 2.71
C LEU A 163 -1.66 -20.15 3.84
N ILE A 164 -2.38 -20.00 4.96
CA ILE A 164 -2.37 -21.01 6.04
C ILE A 164 -2.80 -22.39 5.54
N THR A 165 -3.70 -22.46 4.56
CA THR A 165 -4.25 -23.72 4.03
C THR A 165 -3.28 -24.48 3.12
N THR A 166 -2.21 -23.82 2.63
CA THR A 166 -1.25 -24.44 1.70
C THR A 166 -0.26 -25.38 2.39
N GLY A 167 -0.06 -25.22 3.69
CA GLY A 167 0.77 -26.09 4.53
C GLY A 167 2.29 -25.81 4.50
N ARG A 168 2.81 -25.04 3.51
CA ARG A 168 4.25 -24.72 3.43
C ARG A 168 4.68 -23.77 4.54
N TYR A 169 5.90 -23.94 5.04
CA TYR A 169 6.45 -23.08 6.10
C TYR A 169 6.50 -21.59 5.69
N PHE A 170 7.01 -21.31 4.49
CA PHE A 170 7.03 -19.93 3.94
C PHE A 170 5.65 -19.28 3.92
N ASP A 171 4.63 -20.01 3.47
CA ASP A 171 3.26 -19.51 3.38
C ASP A 171 2.67 -19.20 4.76
N LYS A 172 3.01 -20.02 5.78
CA LYS A 172 2.58 -19.79 7.17
C LYS A 172 3.23 -18.54 7.75
N VAL A 173 4.53 -18.33 7.51
CA VAL A 173 5.26 -17.13 7.97
C VAL A 173 4.67 -15.89 7.31
N LEU A 174 4.45 -15.93 5.99
CA LEU A 174 3.81 -14.83 5.26
C LEU A 174 2.38 -14.57 5.77
N ALA A 175 1.59 -15.62 6.02
CA ALA A 175 0.26 -15.47 6.59
C ALA A 175 0.29 -14.79 7.97
N LEU A 176 1.19 -15.21 8.86
CA LEU A 176 1.35 -14.59 10.17
C LEU A 176 1.66 -13.08 10.04
N SER A 177 2.57 -12.71 9.14
CA SER A 177 2.90 -11.32 8.86
C SER A 177 1.69 -10.50 8.40
N THR A 178 0.77 -11.11 7.60
CA THR A 178 -0.45 -10.42 7.18
C THR A 178 -1.44 -10.22 8.32
N TYR A 179 -1.54 -11.16 9.27
CA TYR A 179 -2.43 -11.02 10.43
C TYR A 179 -2.03 -9.91 11.38
N VAL A 180 -0.74 -9.57 11.46
CA VAL A 180 -0.24 -8.45 12.29
C VAL A 180 -0.74 -7.10 11.77
N THR A 181 -1.11 -6.99 10.49
CA THR A 181 -1.55 -5.71 9.89
C THR A 181 -2.81 -5.14 10.53
N ILE A 182 -3.79 -5.97 10.90
CA ILE A 182 -5.06 -5.49 11.49
C ILE A 182 -4.83 -4.86 12.88
N PRO A 183 -4.26 -5.57 13.89
CA PRO A 183 -4.07 -4.99 15.21
C PRO A 183 -3.11 -3.79 15.17
N LEU A 184 -2.06 -3.83 14.33
CA LEU A 184 -1.16 -2.70 14.16
C LEU A 184 -1.87 -1.49 13.52
N GLY A 185 -2.72 -1.72 12.51
CA GLY A 185 -3.50 -0.67 11.87
C GLY A 185 -4.52 -0.03 12.82
N VAL A 186 -5.20 -0.84 13.64
CA VAL A 186 -6.09 -0.33 14.69
C VAL A 186 -5.31 0.52 15.69
N TRP A 187 -4.14 0.08 16.13
CA TRP A 187 -3.29 0.89 17.01
C TRP A 187 -2.83 2.18 16.34
N ALA A 188 -2.32 2.11 15.11
CA ALA A 188 -1.89 3.27 14.33
C ALA A 188 -3.01 4.31 14.15
N MET A 189 -4.29 3.87 14.06
CA MET A 189 -5.44 4.77 13.91
C MET A 189 -5.63 5.72 15.11
N PHE A 190 -5.24 5.29 16.31
CA PHE A 190 -5.34 6.08 17.54
C PHE A 190 -4.00 6.74 17.92
N ALA A 191 -2.90 6.34 17.29
CA ALA A 191 -1.58 6.91 17.49
C ALA A 191 -1.29 7.96 16.41
N HIS A 192 -0.64 9.07 16.80
CA HIS A 192 -0.10 10.03 15.84
C HIS A 192 1.40 10.17 16.09
N ASN A 193 2.15 9.15 15.63
CA ASN A 193 3.59 9.05 15.82
C ASN A 193 4.19 8.00 14.86
N GLY A 194 5.44 7.62 15.06
CA GLY A 194 6.15 6.62 14.24
C GLY A 194 5.48 5.26 14.07
N ILE A 195 4.45 4.91 14.86
CA ILE A 195 3.66 3.68 14.68
C ILE A 195 2.91 3.69 13.34
N ASN A 196 2.42 4.85 12.89
CA ASN A 196 1.77 5.01 11.59
C ASN A 196 2.74 4.65 10.46
N GLU A 197 3.98 5.10 10.58
CA GLU A 197 5.04 4.78 9.60
C GLU A 197 5.41 3.29 9.65
N VAL A 198 5.57 2.70 10.83
CA VAL A 198 5.83 1.25 10.97
C VAL A 198 4.71 0.43 10.35
N PHE A 199 3.46 0.81 10.58
CA PHE A 199 2.30 0.16 9.96
C PHE A 199 2.35 0.24 8.43
N ALA A 200 2.60 1.42 7.86
CA ALA A 200 2.72 1.59 6.42
C ALA A 200 3.91 0.79 5.85
N MET A 201 5.07 0.81 6.53
CA MET A 201 6.27 0.09 6.09
C MET A 201 6.09 -1.43 6.06
N LEU A 202 5.19 -2.00 6.85
CA LEU A 202 4.89 -3.43 6.79
C LEU A 202 4.41 -3.86 5.39
N PHE A 203 3.67 -2.99 4.68
CA PHE A 203 3.20 -3.30 3.32
C PHE A 203 4.34 -3.29 2.30
N TYR A 204 5.40 -2.51 2.49
CA TYR A 204 6.60 -2.57 1.65
C TYR A 204 7.29 -3.95 1.71
N LEU A 205 7.10 -4.69 2.81
CA LEU A 205 7.55 -6.08 2.93
C LEU A 205 6.52 -7.07 2.37
N LEU A 206 5.23 -6.86 2.63
CA LEU A 206 4.17 -7.80 2.24
C LEU A 206 3.97 -7.90 0.72
N PHE A 207 4.07 -6.77 0.00
CA PHE A 207 3.94 -6.79 -1.47
C PHE A 207 5.00 -7.67 -2.13
N PRO A 208 6.33 -7.48 -1.94
CA PRO A 208 7.35 -8.34 -2.54
C PRO A 208 7.18 -9.81 -2.19
N LEU A 209 6.89 -10.14 -0.93
CA LEU A 209 6.70 -11.52 -0.48
C LEU A 209 5.48 -12.17 -1.16
N THR A 210 4.39 -11.44 -1.32
CA THR A 210 3.18 -11.93 -2.00
C THR A 210 3.41 -12.06 -3.51
N ILE A 211 4.21 -11.19 -4.11
CA ILE A 211 4.63 -11.30 -5.52
C ILE A 211 5.47 -12.57 -5.71
N ILE A 212 6.44 -12.84 -4.83
CA ILE A 212 7.23 -14.08 -4.86
C ILE A 212 6.30 -15.30 -4.75
N TYR A 213 5.30 -15.26 -3.85
CA TYR A 213 4.30 -16.32 -3.77
C TYR A 213 3.53 -16.49 -5.09
N ALA A 214 3.11 -15.41 -5.74
CA ALA A 214 2.37 -15.50 -7.01
C ALA A 214 3.18 -16.16 -8.14
N TRP A 215 4.51 -16.03 -8.13
CA TRP A 215 5.40 -16.73 -9.05
C TRP A 215 5.59 -18.20 -8.69
N PHE A 216 5.66 -18.54 -7.41
CA PHE A 216 5.94 -19.88 -6.90
C PHE A 216 4.83 -20.36 -5.96
N PRO A 217 3.56 -20.45 -6.44
CA PRO A 217 2.45 -20.80 -5.56
C PRO A 217 2.58 -22.22 -5.02
N GLY A 218 2.17 -22.42 -3.77
CA GLY A 218 2.14 -23.71 -3.11
C GLY A 218 1.05 -24.66 -3.62
N VAL A 219 0.16 -24.16 -4.49
CA VAL A 219 -0.97 -24.89 -5.03
C VAL A 219 -0.89 -24.99 -6.54
N LYS A 220 -1.27 -26.16 -7.10
CA LYS A 220 -1.42 -26.37 -8.53
C LYS A 220 -2.89 -26.21 -8.91
N LYS A 221 -3.17 -25.76 -10.13
CA LYS A 221 -4.52 -25.80 -10.68
C LYS A 221 -4.97 -27.25 -10.69
N LYS A 222 -6.10 -27.54 -10.04
CA LYS A 222 -6.76 -28.83 -10.25
C LYS A 222 -7.18 -28.88 -11.72
N GLY A 223 -6.65 -29.86 -12.45
CA GLY A 223 -6.97 -30.13 -13.84
C GLY A 223 -8.44 -30.51 -14.02
#